data_d11319721e4438450beca69a28975b38
#
_entry.id   d11319721e4438450beca69a28975b38
#
_cell.length_a   1.000
_cell.length_b   1.000
_cell.length_c   1.000
_cell.angle_alpha   90.00
_cell.angle_beta   90.00
_cell.angle_gamma   90.00
#
_symmetry.space_group_name_H-M   'P 1'
#
loop_
_entity.id
_entity.type
_entity.pdbx_description
1 polymer ?
#
loop_
_entity_poly.entity_id
_entity_poly.type
_entity_poly.pdbx_seq_one_letter_code
_entity_poly.pdbx_strand_id
1 'polypeptide(L)'
;MVRYSKEEIDQVYSLPTEVTDEDKKGRVDLTDENIVTIDGAHTKDMDDAVGITKKPNGNYLLKVSISHVSRYIKYNSPLFMRACHNTTSVYLIDSVNHMLHPQISNGICSLNPNVERLTKTYQIEINPKGEIVDFTFFDSVIKSKKKMTYEDCNEIFENNVVPDGYEPFVNDLLLMQELAQIIENRRKENGALDFGNSEIEFILDDDGTILDVTHRHQGPAEKLIENFMVVTNEALAEYMYNLGIEFVYRNHEIPYDDKVKEVVKLITSMGYRVDAIENSDDPHVMQAVINSLNSKEEFFILSSLLLRSMQKAYFSTENKGHYGLALNAYSQTTSPIRRLMDLIIEYILDNIDKIYDGTIDMEKLKTSLNGLCERASMMERCADKAEYEANKLYMIDYVLKRQDTEFDGYIQEITPRYMVVKTKELIEGIVYFDDILDGNYAYNPDCKWLENPSTRHRLMIGSKLKLHFKEANREYRLLKFNAEVNTLEREMTLTRTKN
;
A
#
# COMPACT_ATOMS: atom_id res chain seq x y z
N MET A 1 -4.97 -15.74 19.17
CA MET A 1 -6.44 -15.45 19.16
C MET A 1 -6.69 -14.30 20.12
N VAL A 2 -7.14 -13.16 19.59
CA VAL A 2 -7.44 -11.96 20.39
C VAL A 2 -8.66 -12.29 21.28
N ARG A 3 -8.54 -12.10 22.59
CA ARG A 3 -9.66 -12.29 23.52
C ARG A 3 -10.40 -10.97 23.70
N TYR A 4 -11.68 -10.94 23.40
CA TYR A 4 -12.58 -9.82 23.66
C TYR A 4 -13.07 -9.86 25.11
N SER A 5 -13.23 -8.70 25.75
CA SER A 5 -13.85 -8.60 27.07
C SER A 5 -15.35 -8.88 26.98
N LYS A 6 -16.00 -9.07 28.14
CA LYS A 6 -17.45 -9.25 28.15
C LYS A 6 -18.20 -8.03 27.64
N GLU A 7 -17.75 -6.83 28.05
CA GLU A 7 -18.35 -5.57 27.61
C GLU A 7 -18.22 -5.36 26.08
N GLU A 8 -17.06 -5.74 25.49
CA GLU A 8 -16.87 -5.68 24.05
C GLU A 8 -17.81 -6.65 23.32
N ILE A 9 -17.94 -7.87 23.81
CA ILE A 9 -18.84 -8.90 23.25
C ILE A 9 -20.32 -8.47 23.40
N ASP A 10 -20.72 -7.97 24.56
CA ASP A 10 -22.07 -7.48 24.80
C ASP A 10 -22.38 -6.31 23.83
N GLN A 11 -21.43 -5.41 23.58
CA GLN A 11 -21.58 -4.34 22.58
C GLN A 11 -21.70 -4.90 21.16
N VAL A 12 -20.87 -5.87 20.75
CA VAL A 12 -20.95 -6.50 19.41
C VAL A 12 -22.36 -7.04 19.17
N TYR A 13 -22.91 -7.81 20.13
CA TYR A 13 -24.22 -8.42 19.97
C TYR A 13 -25.40 -7.46 20.14
N SER A 14 -25.17 -6.24 20.68
CA SER A 14 -26.17 -5.18 20.74
C SER A 14 -26.32 -4.38 19.44
N LEU A 15 -25.34 -4.50 18.51
CA LEU A 15 -25.41 -3.81 17.23
C LEU A 15 -26.43 -4.44 16.30
N PRO A 16 -27.13 -3.64 15.47
CA PRO A 16 -28.04 -4.16 14.47
C PRO A 16 -27.29 -4.95 13.40
N THR A 17 -27.93 -5.93 12.81
CA THR A 17 -27.41 -6.69 11.67
C THR A 17 -27.82 -6.10 10.32
N GLU A 18 -28.82 -5.22 10.31
CA GLU A 18 -29.40 -4.54 9.16
C GLU A 18 -29.60 -3.06 9.46
N VAL A 19 -29.66 -2.25 8.41
CA VAL A 19 -29.95 -0.82 8.51
C VAL A 19 -31.43 -0.64 8.82
N THR A 20 -31.75 0.15 9.84
CA THR A 20 -33.12 0.45 10.24
C THR A 20 -33.64 1.73 9.58
N ASP A 21 -34.96 1.94 9.54
CA ASP A 21 -35.54 3.17 9.01
C ASP A 21 -35.15 4.41 9.83
N GLU A 22 -34.83 4.23 11.12
CA GLU A 22 -34.30 5.30 11.97
C GLU A 22 -32.88 5.71 11.56
N ASP A 23 -32.08 4.73 11.16
CA ASP A 23 -30.71 4.98 10.70
C ASP A 23 -30.66 5.76 9.38
N LYS A 24 -31.70 5.68 8.56
CA LYS A 24 -31.82 6.37 7.26
C LYS A 24 -32.21 7.85 7.39
N LYS A 25 -32.77 8.26 8.53
CA LYS A 25 -33.24 9.63 8.70
C LYS A 25 -32.13 10.66 8.54
N GLY A 26 -32.38 11.65 7.69
CA GLY A 26 -31.42 12.73 7.41
C GLY A 26 -30.28 12.35 6.47
N ARG A 27 -30.27 11.14 5.92
CA ARG A 27 -29.29 10.67 4.95
C ARG A 27 -29.80 10.79 3.53
N VAL A 28 -28.86 10.98 2.60
CA VAL A 28 -29.16 10.94 1.17
C VAL A 28 -29.33 9.48 0.74
N ASP A 29 -30.45 9.19 0.08
CA ASP A 29 -30.73 7.86 -0.45
C ASP A 29 -30.07 7.70 -1.82
N LEU A 30 -29.08 6.81 -1.91
CA LEU A 30 -28.35 6.43 -3.12
C LEU A 30 -28.59 4.95 -3.48
N THR A 31 -29.61 4.34 -2.90
CA THR A 31 -29.87 2.90 -3.06
C THR A 31 -30.22 2.49 -4.50
N ASP A 32 -30.71 3.42 -5.32
CA ASP A 32 -31.04 3.19 -6.73
C ASP A 32 -29.87 3.43 -7.68
N GLU A 33 -28.80 4.07 -7.23
CA GLU A 33 -27.63 4.38 -8.08
C GLU A 33 -26.77 3.14 -8.37
N ASN A 34 -26.07 3.18 -9.51
CA ASN A 34 -25.08 2.14 -9.87
C ASN A 34 -23.78 2.32 -9.08
N ILE A 35 -23.84 1.93 -7.81
CA ILE A 35 -22.67 1.93 -6.93
C ILE A 35 -22.26 0.47 -6.70
N VAL A 36 -20.97 0.18 -6.85
CA VAL A 36 -20.38 -1.17 -6.77
C VAL A 36 -19.14 -1.17 -5.90
N THR A 37 -18.80 -2.30 -5.30
CA THR A 37 -17.48 -2.54 -4.70
C THR A 37 -16.59 -3.29 -5.67
N ILE A 38 -15.28 -2.99 -5.69
CA ILE A 38 -14.27 -3.68 -6.52
C ILE A 38 -13.09 -4.03 -5.64
N ASP A 39 -12.94 -5.31 -5.34
CA ASP A 39 -11.99 -5.82 -4.34
C ASP A 39 -11.35 -7.14 -4.78
N GLY A 40 -10.42 -7.67 -4.00
CA GLY A 40 -9.95 -9.05 -4.17
C GLY A 40 -11.07 -10.07 -3.93
N ALA A 41 -11.02 -11.20 -4.63
CA ALA A 41 -12.07 -12.23 -4.58
C ALA A 41 -12.44 -12.67 -3.14
N HIS A 42 -11.44 -12.76 -2.26
CA HIS A 42 -11.60 -13.24 -0.88
C HIS A 42 -11.88 -12.13 0.16
N THR A 43 -11.91 -10.86 -0.24
CA THR A 43 -12.20 -9.72 0.65
C THR A 43 -13.60 -9.84 1.23
N LYS A 44 -13.72 -9.66 2.56
CA LYS A 44 -14.99 -9.72 3.31
C LYS A 44 -15.34 -8.40 4.00
N ASP A 45 -14.38 -7.53 4.19
CA ASP A 45 -14.44 -6.24 4.88
C ASP A 45 -14.29 -5.09 3.88
N MET A 46 -15.31 -4.97 3.00
CA MET A 46 -15.34 -3.95 1.94
C MET A 46 -15.65 -2.58 2.55
N ASP A 47 -14.63 -1.72 2.57
CA ASP A 47 -14.70 -0.36 3.13
C ASP A 47 -15.35 0.64 2.17
N ASP A 48 -15.14 0.49 0.86
CA ASP A 48 -15.44 1.47 -0.18
C ASP A 48 -16.31 0.90 -1.30
N ALA A 49 -17.15 1.77 -1.85
CA ALA A 49 -17.94 1.52 -3.04
C ALA A 49 -17.92 2.77 -3.93
N VAL A 50 -17.90 2.56 -5.24
CA VAL A 50 -17.70 3.62 -6.22
C VAL A 50 -18.84 3.69 -7.22
N GLY A 51 -19.17 4.92 -7.62
CA GLY A 51 -20.13 5.22 -8.68
C GLY A 51 -19.66 6.43 -9.49
N ILE A 52 -20.00 6.50 -10.76
CA ILE A 52 -19.57 7.54 -11.68
C ILE A 52 -20.68 8.02 -12.59
N THR A 53 -20.64 9.30 -12.92
CA THR A 53 -21.51 9.88 -13.96
C THR A 53 -20.73 10.93 -14.76
N LYS A 54 -20.88 10.94 -16.07
CA LYS A 54 -20.33 12.00 -16.92
C LYS A 54 -21.35 13.13 -17.09
N LYS A 55 -20.96 14.36 -16.71
CA LYS A 55 -21.82 15.53 -16.80
C LYS A 55 -21.87 16.08 -18.22
N PRO A 56 -22.93 16.85 -18.61
CA PRO A 56 -23.03 17.44 -19.93
C PRO A 56 -21.89 18.41 -20.30
N ASN A 57 -21.21 18.99 -19.30
CA ASN A 57 -20.05 19.86 -19.50
C ASN A 57 -18.74 19.07 -19.76
N GLY A 58 -18.81 17.73 -19.79
CA GLY A 58 -17.67 16.85 -19.99
C GLY A 58 -16.92 16.47 -18.70
N ASN A 59 -17.25 17.06 -17.56
CA ASN A 59 -16.69 16.70 -16.27
C ASN A 59 -17.21 15.34 -15.80
N TYR A 60 -16.46 14.69 -14.93
CA TYR A 60 -16.83 13.46 -14.26
C TYR A 60 -17.34 13.78 -12.86
N LEU A 61 -18.42 13.16 -12.45
CA LEU A 61 -18.91 13.16 -11.08
C LEU A 61 -18.64 11.81 -10.47
N LEU A 62 -17.57 11.73 -9.70
CA LEU A 62 -17.18 10.54 -8.94
C LEU A 62 -17.84 10.56 -7.58
N LYS A 63 -18.46 9.44 -7.18
CA LYS A 63 -18.94 9.19 -5.83
C LYS A 63 -18.14 8.05 -5.23
N VAL A 64 -17.52 8.32 -4.09
CA VAL A 64 -16.83 7.32 -3.27
C VAL A 64 -17.57 7.22 -1.96
N SER A 65 -18.22 6.10 -1.72
CA SER A 65 -19.04 5.83 -0.55
C SER A 65 -18.27 4.92 0.40
N ILE A 66 -17.89 5.47 1.55
CA ILE A 66 -17.11 4.76 2.58
C ILE A 66 -18.05 4.30 3.68
N SER A 67 -17.87 3.09 4.18
CA SER A 67 -18.61 2.52 5.30
C SER A 67 -18.63 3.46 6.50
N HIS A 68 -19.79 3.82 7.03
CA HIS A 68 -19.93 4.76 8.15
C HIS A 68 -19.79 4.02 9.49
N VAL A 69 -18.55 3.64 9.83
CA VAL A 69 -18.21 2.81 11.01
C VAL A 69 -18.49 3.56 12.32
N SER A 70 -18.23 4.87 12.38
CA SER A 70 -18.49 5.73 13.58
C SER A 70 -19.95 5.74 14.00
N ARG A 71 -20.89 5.42 13.11
CA ARG A 71 -22.31 5.25 13.43
C ARG A 71 -22.53 4.12 14.42
N TYR A 72 -21.78 3.02 14.27
CA TYR A 72 -21.93 1.81 15.07
C TYR A 72 -20.95 1.76 16.25
N ILE A 73 -19.73 2.24 16.04
CA ILE A 73 -18.68 2.28 17.06
C ILE A 73 -18.66 3.69 17.67
N LYS A 74 -19.22 3.85 18.85
CA LYS A 74 -19.28 5.15 19.50
C LYS A 74 -17.97 5.53 20.15
N TYR A 75 -17.60 6.81 20.05
CA TYR A 75 -16.41 7.35 20.70
C TYR A 75 -16.36 6.98 22.20
N ASN A 76 -15.21 6.56 22.70
CA ASN A 76 -14.99 6.07 24.07
C ASN A 76 -15.78 4.82 24.48
N SER A 77 -16.44 4.12 23.54
CA SER A 77 -17.06 2.83 23.84
C SER A 77 -16.02 1.71 24.00
N PRO A 78 -16.35 0.54 24.58
CA PRO A 78 -15.46 -0.60 24.67
C PRO A 78 -14.85 -1.01 23.31
N LEU A 79 -15.66 -1.03 22.25
CA LEU A 79 -15.18 -1.34 20.89
C LEU A 79 -14.29 -0.25 20.32
N PHE A 80 -14.54 1.02 20.62
CA PHE A 80 -13.64 2.11 20.25
C PHE A 80 -12.28 1.97 20.95
N MET A 81 -12.29 1.66 22.25
CA MET A 81 -11.04 1.43 23.00
C MET A 81 -10.27 0.22 22.45
N ARG A 82 -11.00 -0.81 21.99
CA ARG A 82 -10.39 -1.94 21.26
C ARG A 82 -9.76 -1.50 19.94
N ALA A 83 -10.45 -0.68 19.13
CA ALA A 83 -9.90 -0.12 17.91
C ALA A 83 -8.63 0.72 18.19
N CYS A 84 -8.64 1.55 19.27
CA CYS A 84 -7.45 2.28 19.72
C CYS A 84 -6.31 1.36 20.18
N HIS A 85 -6.62 0.18 20.70
CA HIS A 85 -5.61 -0.81 21.09
C HIS A 85 -4.98 -1.47 19.87
N ASN A 86 -5.79 -1.94 18.92
CA ASN A 86 -5.37 -2.65 17.72
C ASN A 86 -4.78 -1.71 16.67
N THR A 87 -5.36 -0.52 16.48
CA THR A 87 -5.08 0.57 15.52
C THR A 87 -5.22 0.22 14.04
N THR A 88 -4.91 -1.00 13.64
CA THR A 88 -5.05 -1.48 12.26
C THR A 88 -5.33 -2.98 12.23
N SER A 89 -6.00 -3.44 11.19
CA SER A 89 -6.04 -4.87 10.85
C SER A 89 -4.68 -5.32 10.32
N VAL A 90 -4.30 -6.57 10.60
CA VAL A 90 -3.05 -7.18 10.13
C VAL A 90 -3.42 -8.36 9.25
N TYR A 91 -2.99 -8.33 7.99
CA TYR A 91 -3.32 -9.33 6.98
C TYR A 91 -2.13 -10.28 6.82
N LEU A 92 -2.24 -11.44 7.43
CA LEU A 92 -1.27 -12.52 7.25
C LEU A 92 -1.71 -13.40 6.08
N ILE A 93 -0.81 -14.20 5.56
CA ILE A 93 -1.06 -15.03 4.38
C ILE A 93 -2.26 -15.97 4.58
N ASP A 94 -2.40 -16.55 5.77
CA ASP A 94 -3.41 -17.55 6.13
C ASP A 94 -4.54 -17.02 7.02
N SER A 95 -4.43 -15.79 7.51
CA SER A 95 -5.35 -15.26 8.51
C SER A 95 -5.37 -13.74 8.58
N VAL A 96 -6.46 -13.18 9.09
CA VAL A 96 -6.59 -11.75 9.33
C VAL A 96 -6.81 -11.50 10.82
N ASN A 97 -5.98 -10.64 11.39
CA ASN A 97 -6.22 -10.11 12.73
C ASN A 97 -6.94 -8.76 12.60
N HIS A 98 -8.26 -8.80 12.63
CA HIS A 98 -9.09 -7.62 12.43
C HIS A 98 -8.94 -6.56 13.53
N MET A 99 -8.97 -5.28 13.14
CA MET A 99 -9.05 -4.16 14.08
C MET A 99 -10.35 -4.21 14.89
N LEU A 100 -11.45 -4.47 14.22
CA LEU A 100 -12.78 -4.64 14.81
C LEU A 100 -13.20 -6.10 14.81
N HIS A 101 -14.22 -6.45 15.59
CA HIS A 101 -14.75 -7.81 15.60
C HIS A 101 -15.29 -8.23 14.23
N PRO A 102 -15.04 -9.46 13.73
CA PRO A 102 -15.46 -9.91 12.40
C PRO A 102 -16.96 -9.75 12.10
N GLN A 103 -17.82 -9.86 13.11
CA GLN A 103 -19.26 -9.62 12.96
C GLN A 103 -19.56 -8.16 12.57
N ILE A 104 -18.69 -7.23 12.90
CA ILE A 104 -18.79 -5.82 12.52
C ILE A 104 -18.10 -5.60 11.19
N SER A 105 -16.81 -5.97 11.09
CA SER A 105 -15.99 -5.72 9.91
C SER A 105 -16.49 -6.42 8.66
N ASN A 106 -16.99 -7.64 8.77
CA ASN A 106 -17.50 -8.42 7.63
C ASN A 106 -19.05 -8.39 7.52
N GLY A 107 -19.71 -7.83 8.55
CA GLY A 107 -21.16 -7.77 8.69
C GLY A 107 -21.74 -6.40 8.34
N ILE A 108 -22.22 -5.68 9.40
CA ILE A 108 -22.99 -4.43 9.24
C ILE A 108 -22.15 -3.29 8.62
N CYS A 109 -20.84 -3.26 8.84
CA CYS A 109 -19.96 -2.25 8.27
C CYS A 109 -19.47 -2.60 6.87
N SER A 110 -19.38 -3.89 6.50
CA SER A 110 -18.97 -4.26 5.13
C SER A 110 -20.04 -3.90 4.10
N LEU A 111 -19.63 -3.28 2.99
CA LEU A 111 -20.52 -2.85 1.90
C LEU A 111 -20.94 -4.04 1.02
N ASN A 112 -21.49 -5.07 1.67
CA ASN A 112 -21.97 -6.29 1.03
C ASN A 112 -23.01 -5.98 -0.07
N PRO A 113 -23.03 -6.74 -1.18
CA PRO A 113 -23.93 -6.48 -2.28
C PRO A 113 -25.39 -6.76 -1.93
N ASN A 114 -26.31 -6.02 -2.56
CA ASN A 114 -27.76 -6.20 -2.47
C ASN A 114 -28.38 -5.97 -1.08
N VAL A 115 -27.64 -5.37 -0.14
CA VAL A 115 -28.14 -4.97 1.18
C VAL A 115 -27.85 -3.48 1.41
N GLU A 116 -28.73 -2.82 2.16
CA GLU A 116 -28.53 -1.42 2.53
C GLU A 116 -27.38 -1.28 3.52
N ARG A 117 -26.57 -0.26 3.32
CA ARG A 117 -25.45 0.08 4.21
C ARG A 117 -25.38 1.60 4.41
N LEU A 118 -25.03 1.99 5.63
CA LEU A 118 -24.78 3.39 5.94
C LEU A 118 -23.39 3.77 5.49
N THR A 119 -23.30 4.88 4.78
CA THR A 119 -22.03 5.37 4.24
C THR A 119 -21.87 6.88 4.47
N LYS A 120 -20.64 7.31 4.41
CA LYS A 120 -20.25 8.68 4.16
C LYS A 120 -19.80 8.77 2.73
N THR A 121 -20.55 9.50 1.89
CA THR A 121 -20.25 9.61 0.46
C THR A 121 -19.50 10.90 0.18
N TYR A 122 -18.35 10.76 -0.46
CA TYR A 122 -17.55 11.85 -0.99
C TYR A 122 -17.89 12.00 -2.47
N GLN A 123 -18.38 13.17 -2.84
CA GLN A 123 -18.76 13.50 -4.21
C GLN A 123 -17.78 14.52 -4.77
N ILE A 124 -17.10 14.13 -5.84
CA ILE A 124 -15.98 14.87 -6.42
C ILE A 124 -16.28 15.15 -7.90
N GLU A 125 -16.31 16.42 -8.28
CA GLU A 125 -16.37 16.79 -9.67
C GLU A 125 -14.96 16.99 -10.22
N ILE A 126 -14.59 16.25 -11.26
CA ILE A 126 -13.26 16.24 -11.86
C ILE A 126 -13.39 16.62 -13.34
N ASN A 127 -12.58 17.59 -13.79
CA ASN A 127 -12.56 17.99 -15.18
C ASN A 127 -11.72 17.04 -16.06
N PRO A 128 -11.77 17.15 -17.40
CA PRO A 128 -10.98 16.28 -18.29
C PRO A 128 -9.46 16.40 -18.18
N LYS A 129 -8.94 17.34 -17.38
CA LYS A 129 -7.51 17.44 -17.05
C LYS A 129 -7.15 16.73 -15.74
N GLY A 130 -8.15 16.15 -15.06
CA GLY A 130 -7.97 15.50 -13.77
C GLY A 130 -7.99 16.46 -12.56
N GLU A 131 -8.29 17.75 -12.76
CA GLU A 131 -8.36 18.73 -11.67
C GLU A 131 -9.71 18.62 -10.93
N ILE A 132 -9.67 18.68 -9.61
CA ILE A 132 -10.85 18.71 -8.74
C ILE A 132 -11.50 20.10 -8.89
N VAL A 133 -12.74 20.16 -9.35
CA VAL A 133 -13.50 21.41 -9.58
C VAL A 133 -14.49 21.69 -8.45
N ASP A 134 -15.03 20.64 -7.87
CA ASP A 134 -15.95 20.72 -6.75
C ASP A 134 -15.84 19.48 -5.85
N PHE A 135 -16.08 19.67 -4.56
CA PHE A 135 -16.02 18.62 -3.55
C PHE A 135 -17.05 18.83 -2.48
N THR A 136 -17.78 17.78 -2.18
CA THR A 136 -18.70 17.74 -1.04
C THR A 136 -18.74 16.34 -0.43
N PHE A 137 -19.16 16.25 0.82
CA PHE A 137 -19.42 14.97 1.48
C PHE A 137 -20.71 15.03 2.28
N PHE A 138 -21.35 13.91 2.42
CA PHE A 138 -22.61 13.79 3.15
C PHE A 138 -22.84 12.35 3.63
N ASP A 139 -23.69 12.23 4.64
CA ASP A 139 -24.16 10.93 5.10
C ASP A 139 -25.19 10.36 4.11
N SER A 140 -25.04 9.09 3.79
CA SER A 140 -25.86 8.43 2.77
C SER A 140 -26.25 7.01 3.16
N VAL A 141 -27.18 6.45 2.41
CA VAL A 141 -27.51 5.03 2.39
C VAL A 141 -27.26 4.54 0.99
N ILE A 142 -26.48 3.48 0.83
CA ILE A 142 -26.26 2.82 -0.45
C ILE A 142 -26.78 1.40 -0.42
N LYS A 143 -26.95 0.83 -1.62
CA LYS A 143 -27.12 -0.60 -1.83
C LYS A 143 -26.20 -1.01 -2.96
N SER A 144 -25.00 -1.50 -2.60
CA SER A 144 -24.05 -1.98 -3.61
C SER A 144 -24.72 -2.96 -4.56
N LYS A 145 -24.66 -2.68 -5.84
CA LYS A 145 -25.35 -3.52 -6.86
C LYS A 145 -24.63 -4.83 -7.11
N LYS A 146 -23.31 -4.84 -6.92
CA LYS A 146 -22.47 -6.02 -7.12
C LYS A 146 -21.16 -5.89 -6.34
N LYS A 147 -20.71 -6.98 -5.75
CA LYS A 147 -19.30 -7.15 -5.38
C LYS A 147 -18.56 -7.60 -6.63
N MET A 148 -17.68 -6.78 -7.14
CA MET A 148 -16.81 -7.07 -8.28
C MET A 148 -15.44 -7.50 -7.79
N THR A 149 -14.72 -8.28 -8.61
CA THR A 149 -13.35 -8.67 -8.33
C THR A 149 -12.39 -7.90 -9.24
N TYR A 150 -11.16 -7.69 -8.77
CA TYR A 150 -10.12 -7.06 -9.61
C TYR A 150 -9.89 -7.89 -10.88
N GLU A 151 -9.83 -9.22 -10.73
CA GLU A 151 -9.60 -10.16 -11.82
C GLU A 151 -10.66 -10.02 -12.91
N ASP A 152 -11.95 -10.04 -12.53
CA ASP A 152 -13.06 -9.91 -13.50
C ASP A 152 -13.07 -8.53 -14.19
N CYS A 153 -12.77 -7.45 -13.43
CA CYS A 153 -12.67 -6.11 -14.01
C CYS A 153 -11.48 -6.00 -14.97
N ASN A 154 -10.34 -6.63 -14.65
CA ASN A 154 -9.16 -6.66 -15.52
C ASN A 154 -9.45 -7.42 -16.82
N GLU A 155 -10.25 -8.50 -16.80
CA GLU A 155 -10.71 -9.17 -18.02
C GLU A 155 -11.48 -8.23 -18.97
N ILE A 156 -12.32 -7.34 -18.40
CA ILE A 156 -13.04 -6.33 -19.19
C ILE A 156 -12.05 -5.31 -19.77
N PHE A 157 -11.12 -4.80 -18.97
CA PHE A 157 -10.23 -3.70 -19.36
C PHE A 157 -9.13 -4.12 -20.32
N GLU A 158 -8.58 -5.32 -20.18
CA GLU A 158 -7.42 -5.79 -20.95
C GLU A 158 -7.83 -6.69 -22.12
N ASN A 159 -8.83 -7.55 -21.91
CA ASN A 159 -9.19 -8.59 -22.86
C ASN A 159 -10.54 -8.34 -23.55
N ASN A 160 -11.29 -7.30 -23.16
CA ASN A 160 -12.67 -7.04 -23.60
C ASN A 160 -13.62 -8.24 -23.38
N VAL A 161 -13.34 -9.05 -22.37
CA VAL A 161 -14.18 -10.16 -21.96
C VAL A 161 -15.07 -9.71 -20.82
N VAL A 162 -16.37 -9.85 -20.97
CA VAL A 162 -17.36 -9.46 -19.94
C VAL A 162 -17.79 -10.70 -19.16
N PRO A 163 -17.43 -10.84 -17.89
CA PRO A 163 -17.88 -11.92 -17.05
C PRO A 163 -19.40 -11.87 -16.80
N ASP A 164 -20.01 -13.01 -16.50
CA ASP A 164 -21.45 -13.14 -16.26
C ASP A 164 -21.94 -12.16 -15.17
N GLY A 165 -22.97 -11.39 -15.50
CA GLY A 165 -23.59 -10.43 -14.61
C GLY A 165 -22.82 -9.10 -14.45
N TYR A 166 -21.82 -8.82 -15.29
CA TYR A 166 -21.15 -7.52 -15.38
C TYR A 166 -21.73 -6.65 -16.50
N GLU A 167 -22.55 -7.22 -17.40
CA GLU A 167 -23.10 -6.53 -18.59
C GLU A 167 -23.76 -5.18 -18.27
N PRO A 168 -24.54 -5.02 -17.17
CA PRO A 168 -25.17 -3.74 -16.84
C PRO A 168 -24.18 -2.63 -16.46
N PHE A 169 -22.95 -2.99 -16.08
CA PHE A 169 -21.97 -2.09 -15.48
C PHE A 169 -20.81 -1.75 -16.41
N VAL A 170 -20.70 -2.39 -17.58
CA VAL A 170 -19.57 -2.24 -18.50
C VAL A 170 -19.32 -0.77 -18.87
N ASN A 171 -20.36 -0.01 -19.16
CA ASN A 171 -20.20 1.41 -19.52
C ASN A 171 -19.66 2.24 -18.35
N ASP A 172 -20.13 1.97 -17.12
CA ASP A 172 -19.66 2.67 -15.93
C ASP A 172 -18.21 2.29 -15.63
N LEU A 173 -17.84 0.99 -15.74
CA LEU A 173 -16.48 0.51 -15.57
C LEU A 173 -15.50 1.15 -16.57
N LEU A 174 -15.87 1.23 -17.86
CA LEU A 174 -15.04 1.88 -18.86
C LEU A 174 -14.89 3.39 -18.60
N LEU A 175 -15.95 4.05 -18.14
CA LEU A 175 -15.89 5.45 -17.73
C LEU A 175 -15.02 5.65 -16.48
N MET A 176 -15.06 4.71 -15.52
CA MET A 176 -14.18 4.70 -14.36
C MET A 176 -12.71 4.52 -14.77
N GLN A 177 -12.43 3.62 -15.71
CA GLN A 177 -11.09 3.42 -16.26
C GLN A 177 -10.57 4.68 -16.95
N GLU A 178 -11.41 5.34 -17.77
CA GLU A 178 -11.07 6.63 -18.42
C GLU A 178 -10.69 7.67 -17.37
N LEU A 179 -11.51 7.85 -16.32
CA LEU A 179 -11.23 8.82 -15.27
C LEU A 179 -9.98 8.46 -14.46
N ALA A 180 -9.80 7.19 -14.11
CA ALA A 180 -8.63 6.73 -13.38
C ALA A 180 -7.32 7.04 -14.14
N GLN A 181 -7.31 6.84 -15.46
CA GLN A 181 -6.16 7.18 -16.30
C GLN A 181 -5.89 8.69 -16.34
N ILE A 182 -6.94 9.53 -16.37
CA ILE A 182 -6.81 10.98 -16.30
C ILE A 182 -6.19 11.41 -14.95
N ILE A 183 -6.68 10.85 -13.84
CA ILE A 183 -6.13 11.13 -12.50
C ILE A 183 -4.67 10.67 -12.40
N GLU A 184 -4.35 9.48 -12.89
CA GLU A 184 -2.99 8.95 -12.89
C GLU A 184 -2.03 9.85 -13.69
N ASN A 185 -2.46 10.31 -14.87
CA ASN A 185 -1.65 11.22 -15.68
C ASN A 185 -1.39 12.55 -14.95
N ARG A 186 -2.41 13.16 -14.34
CA ARG A 186 -2.24 14.36 -13.52
C ARG A 186 -1.25 14.12 -12.37
N ARG A 187 -1.37 13.00 -11.66
CA ARG A 187 -0.44 12.64 -10.55
C ARG A 187 0.99 12.52 -11.08
N LYS A 188 1.20 11.88 -12.22
CA LYS A 188 2.52 11.76 -12.86
C LYS A 188 3.07 13.11 -13.30
N GLU A 189 2.24 13.96 -13.87
CA GLU A 189 2.61 15.34 -14.26
C GLU A 189 2.99 16.19 -13.05
N ASN A 190 2.37 15.97 -11.90
CA ASN A 190 2.69 16.65 -10.63
C ASN A 190 3.94 16.09 -9.93
N GLY A 191 4.54 15.01 -10.43
CA GLY A 191 5.76 14.44 -9.86
C GLY A 191 5.54 13.25 -8.91
N ALA A 192 4.35 12.64 -8.87
CA ALA A 192 4.11 11.45 -8.05
C ALA A 192 5.10 10.33 -8.40
N LEU A 193 5.66 9.69 -7.37
CA LEU A 193 6.67 8.66 -7.50
C LEU A 193 6.04 7.29 -7.70
N ASP A 194 6.54 6.52 -8.66
CA ASP A 194 6.16 5.13 -8.89
C ASP A 194 7.41 4.25 -8.82
N PHE A 195 7.56 3.51 -7.73
CA PHE A 195 8.70 2.61 -7.50
C PHE A 195 8.54 1.24 -8.15
N GLY A 196 7.44 1.00 -8.87
CA GLY A 196 7.14 -0.30 -9.47
C GLY A 196 7.02 -1.36 -8.38
N ASN A 197 5.86 -1.46 -7.75
CA ASN A 197 5.64 -2.41 -6.66
C ASN A 197 5.75 -3.85 -7.17
N SER A 198 6.83 -4.54 -6.78
CA SER A 198 6.96 -5.97 -6.91
C SER A 198 6.72 -6.61 -5.54
N GLU A 199 5.46 -6.91 -5.25
CA GLU A 199 5.09 -7.67 -4.07
C GLU A 199 5.07 -9.16 -4.39
N ILE A 200 5.42 -9.97 -3.40
CA ILE A 200 5.32 -11.42 -3.49
C ILE A 200 3.87 -11.85 -3.23
N GLU A 201 3.37 -12.73 -4.08
CA GLU A 201 2.09 -13.39 -3.87
C GLU A 201 2.32 -14.89 -3.68
N PHE A 202 1.73 -15.45 -2.62
CA PHE A 202 1.84 -16.85 -2.28
C PHE A 202 0.60 -17.61 -2.73
N ILE A 203 0.79 -18.63 -3.55
CA ILE A 203 -0.27 -19.53 -3.96
C ILE A 203 -0.30 -20.70 -2.98
N LEU A 204 -1.43 -20.84 -2.27
CA LEU A 204 -1.63 -21.88 -1.27
C LEU A 204 -2.64 -22.93 -1.78
N ASP A 205 -2.53 -24.15 -1.26
CA ASP A 205 -3.59 -25.15 -1.37
C ASP A 205 -4.68 -24.95 -0.31
N ASP A 206 -5.71 -25.79 -0.35
CA ASP A 206 -6.85 -25.73 0.58
C ASP A 206 -6.44 -25.96 2.05
N ASP A 207 -5.31 -26.58 2.31
CA ASP A 207 -4.75 -26.83 3.63
C ASP A 207 -3.81 -25.69 4.10
N GLY A 208 -3.66 -24.63 3.32
CA GLY A 208 -2.77 -23.50 3.60
C GLY A 208 -1.29 -23.79 3.36
N THR A 209 -0.99 -24.86 2.63
CA THR A 209 0.38 -25.23 2.28
C THR A 209 0.81 -24.50 1.00
N ILE A 210 2.03 -23.94 1.00
CA ILE A 210 2.53 -23.22 -0.17
C ILE A 210 2.71 -24.15 -1.38
N LEU A 211 2.07 -23.78 -2.48
CA LEU A 211 2.21 -24.42 -3.79
C LEU A 211 3.22 -23.68 -4.65
N ASP A 212 3.09 -22.36 -4.75
CA ASP A 212 3.95 -21.55 -5.61
C ASP A 212 4.08 -20.12 -5.09
N VAL A 213 4.97 -19.36 -5.73
CA VAL A 213 5.23 -17.95 -5.48
C VAL A 213 5.21 -17.21 -6.80
N THR A 214 4.49 -16.14 -6.88
CA THR A 214 4.44 -15.27 -8.06
C THR A 214 4.62 -13.81 -7.69
N HIS A 215 4.82 -12.97 -8.70
CA HIS A 215 4.77 -11.53 -8.54
C HIS A 215 3.32 -11.07 -8.59
N ARG A 216 2.91 -10.33 -7.58
CA ARG A 216 1.63 -9.66 -7.62
C ARG A 216 1.68 -8.54 -8.66
N HIS A 217 0.88 -8.68 -9.69
CA HIS A 217 0.69 -7.63 -10.69
C HIS A 217 -0.48 -6.74 -10.27
N GLN A 218 -0.26 -5.43 -10.24
CA GLN A 218 -1.36 -4.47 -10.17
C GLN A 218 -1.91 -4.25 -11.58
N GLY A 219 -3.11 -4.76 -11.82
CA GLY A 219 -3.83 -4.53 -13.06
C GLY A 219 -4.51 -3.14 -13.11
N PRO A 220 -5.21 -2.84 -14.23
CA PRO A 220 -5.95 -1.59 -14.36
C PRO A 220 -7.03 -1.38 -13.29
N ALA A 221 -7.67 -2.44 -12.80
CA ALA A 221 -8.72 -2.35 -11.78
C ALA A 221 -8.18 -1.95 -10.40
N GLU A 222 -7.04 -2.51 -9.98
CA GLU A 222 -6.37 -2.11 -8.74
C GLU A 222 -5.91 -0.65 -8.80
N LYS A 223 -5.32 -0.22 -9.92
CA LYS A 223 -4.92 1.18 -10.15
C LYS A 223 -6.11 2.14 -10.19
N LEU A 224 -7.25 1.69 -10.72
CA LEU A 224 -8.49 2.46 -10.73
C LEU A 224 -8.93 2.79 -9.31
N ILE A 225 -9.06 1.76 -8.46
CA ILE A 225 -9.46 1.95 -7.06
C ILE A 225 -8.42 2.77 -6.30
N GLU A 226 -7.12 2.48 -6.47
CA GLU A 226 -6.06 3.30 -5.87
C GLU A 226 -6.21 4.79 -6.22
N ASN A 227 -6.38 5.14 -7.51
CA ASN A 227 -6.51 6.52 -7.94
C ASN A 227 -7.77 7.19 -7.38
N PHE A 228 -8.89 6.47 -7.28
CA PHE A 228 -10.12 7.00 -6.68
C PHE A 228 -9.97 7.22 -5.17
N MET A 229 -9.29 6.32 -4.47
CA MET A 229 -9.01 6.50 -3.04
C MET A 229 -8.04 7.67 -2.81
N VAL A 230 -6.99 7.79 -3.63
CA VAL A 230 -6.02 8.89 -3.51
C VAL A 230 -6.67 10.24 -3.77
N VAL A 231 -7.47 10.40 -4.82
CA VAL A 231 -8.13 11.68 -5.11
C VAL A 231 -9.18 12.05 -4.06
N THR A 232 -9.85 11.06 -3.47
CA THR A 232 -10.79 11.28 -2.35
C THR A 232 -10.07 11.77 -1.10
N ASN A 233 -8.98 11.13 -0.76
CA ASN A 233 -8.14 11.50 0.37
C ASN A 233 -7.50 12.90 0.19
N GLU A 234 -7.05 13.23 -1.03
CA GLU A 234 -6.54 14.55 -1.43
C GLU A 234 -7.63 15.62 -1.24
N ALA A 235 -8.80 15.41 -1.86
CA ALA A 235 -9.91 16.36 -1.82
C ALA A 235 -10.36 16.68 -0.39
N LEU A 236 -10.51 15.66 0.45
CA LEU A 236 -10.87 15.85 1.85
C LEU A 236 -9.78 16.58 2.63
N ALA A 237 -8.51 16.20 2.45
CA ALA A 237 -7.41 16.82 3.18
C ALA A 237 -7.25 18.30 2.85
N GLU A 238 -7.38 18.68 1.57
CA GLU A 238 -7.36 20.07 1.13
C GLU A 238 -8.58 20.86 1.65
N TYR A 239 -9.77 20.26 1.61
CA TYR A 239 -10.98 20.87 2.14
C TYR A 239 -10.84 21.19 3.63
N MET A 240 -10.40 20.24 4.44
CA MET A 240 -10.21 20.41 5.87
C MET A 240 -9.09 21.40 6.22
N TYR A 241 -8.00 21.39 5.46
CA TYR A 241 -6.92 22.35 5.61
C TYR A 241 -7.39 23.78 5.36
N ASN A 242 -8.19 23.99 4.32
CA ASN A 242 -8.74 25.31 3.98
C ASN A 242 -9.78 25.81 4.99
N LEU A 243 -10.48 24.91 5.68
CA LEU A 243 -11.40 25.27 6.78
C LEU A 243 -10.64 25.67 8.06
N GLY A 244 -9.36 25.35 8.18
CA GLY A 244 -8.56 25.61 9.39
C GLY A 244 -9.01 24.81 10.61
N ILE A 245 -9.61 23.65 10.40
CA ILE A 245 -10.06 22.73 11.46
C ILE A 245 -8.92 21.78 11.80
N GLU A 246 -8.74 21.47 13.09
CA GLU A 246 -7.79 20.43 13.53
C GLU A 246 -8.19 19.08 12.91
N PHE A 247 -7.25 18.50 12.18
CA PHE A 247 -7.51 17.34 11.37
C PHE A 247 -6.33 16.35 11.44
N VAL A 248 -6.48 15.17 10.86
CA VAL A 248 -5.43 14.16 10.78
C VAL A 248 -4.91 14.11 9.34
N TYR A 249 -3.61 14.33 9.19
CA TYR A 249 -2.90 14.25 7.92
C TYR A 249 -2.01 13.02 7.87
N ARG A 250 -1.83 12.47 6.68
CA ARG A 250 -0.85 11.45 6.38
C ARG A 250 0.33 12.13 5.69
N ASN A 251 1.39 12.36 6.43
CA ASN A 251 2.57 13.05 5.95
C ASN A 251 3.62 12.09 5.41
N HIS A 252 4.29 12.49 4.35
CA HIS A 252 5.49 11.86 3.84
C HIS A 252 6.49 12.97 3.50
N GLU A 253 7.44 13.19 4.39
CA GLU A 253 8.40 14.29 4.26
C GLU A 253 9.44 13.99 3.17
N ILE A 254 10.18 15.02 2.77
CA ILE A 254 11.28 14.93 1.82
C ILE A 254 12.32 13.91 2.29
N PRO A 255 13.01 13.22 1.37
CA PRO A 255 14.02 12.24 1.75
C PRO A 255 15.21 12.89 2.48
N TYR A 256 15.96 12.09 3.24
CA TYR A 256 17.19 12.58 3.87
C TYR A 256 18.31 12.73 2.84
N ASP A 257 18.84 13.94 2.68
CA ASP A 257 19.90 14.26 1.71
C ASP A 257 21.11 13.31 1.77
N ASP A 258 21.58 12.98 2.97
CA ASP A 258 22.73 12.09 3.14
C ASP A 258 22.44 10.67 2.63
N LYS A 259 21.22 10.17 2.85
CA LYS A 259 20.81 8.87 2.35
C LYS A 259 20.65 8.87 0.83
N VAL A 260 20.07 9.93 0.27
CA VAL A 260 19.96 10.09 -1.19
C VAL A 260 21.34 10.10 -1.82
N LYS A 261 22.29 10.88 -1.30
CA LYS A 261 23.68 10.93 -1.78
C LYS A 261 24.37 9.56 -1.70
N GLU A 262 24.15 8.80 -0.62
CA GLU A 262 24.69 7.44 -0.48
C GLU A 262 24.14 6.50 -1.55
N VAL A 263 22.80 6.51 -1.78
CA VAL A 263 22.15 5.68 -2.79
C VAL A 263 22.59 6.07 -4.21
N VAL A 264 22.69 7.37 -4.51
CA VAL A 264 23.18 7.85 -5.81
C VAL A 264 24.61 7.39 -6.08
N LYS A 265 25.51 7.50 -5.09
CA LYS A 265 26.89 6.96 -5.21
C LYS A 265 26.89 5.47 -5.51
N LEU A 266 26.02 4.72 -4.84
CA LEU A 266 25.89 3.28 -5.04
C LEU A 266 25.41 2.97 -6.45
N ILE A 267 24.31 3.58 -6.91
CA ILE A 267 23.77 3.41 -8.27
C ILE A 267 24.81 3.80 -9.33
N THR A 268 25.54 4.88 -9.10
CA THR A 268 26.62 5.32 -9.99
C THR A 268 27.75 4.30 -10.03
N SER A 269 28.12 3.69 -8.89
CA SER A 269 29.15 2.63 -8.85
C SER A 269 28.75 1.36 -9.61
N MET A 270 27.43 1.12 -9.75
CA MET A 270 26.88 0.04 -10.59
C MET A 270 26.95 0.35 -12.10
N GLY A 271 27.41 1.56 -12.46
CA GLY A 271 27.57 1.99 -13.86
C GLY A 271 26.36 2.71 -14.44
N TYR A 272 25.35 3.03 -13.63
CA TYR A 272 24.21 3.85 -14.05
C TYR A 272 24.53 5.33 -13.90
N ARG A 273 24.19 6.11 -14.93
CA ARG A 273 24.26 7.57 -14.84
C ARG A 273 22.98 8.05 -14.16
N VAL A 274 23.15 8.59 -12.99
CA VAL A 274 22.11 9.33 -12.28
C VAL A 274 22.63 10.75 -12.22
N ASP A 275 22.03 11.66 -12.99
CA ASP A 275 22.38 13.08 -12.92
C ASP A 275 22.14 13.56 -11.49
N ALA A 276 23.06 14.39 -10.99
CA ALA A 276 23.16 14.73 -9.58
C ALA A 276 21.79 15.13 -8.99
N ILE A 277 21.31 14.35 -8.03
CA ILE A 277 20.17 14.74 -7.19
C ILE A 277 20.72 15.79 -6.20
N GLU A 278 20.94 17.01 -6.69
CA GLU A 278 21.40 18.11 -5.84
C GLU A 278 20.25 18.78 -5.09
N ASN A 279 19.00 18.61 -5.56
CA ASN A 279 17.80 19.14 -4.94
C ASN A 279 16.76 18.01 -4.79
N SER A 280 16.91 17.18 -3.77
CA SER A 280 15.99 16.08 -3.49
C SER A 280 14.60 16.54 -2.99
N ASP A 281 14.42 17.85 -2.77
CA ASP A 281 13.17 18.44 -2.29
C ASP A 281 12.06 18.45 -3.36
N ASP A 282 12.47 18.49 -4.65
CA ASP A 282 11.51 18.42 -5.77
C ASP A 282 11.24 16.95 -6.15
N PRO A 283 10.00 16.46 -6.01
CA PRO A 283 9.67 15.08 -6.34
C PRO A 283 9.89 14.76 -7.84
N HIS A 284 9.84 15.74 -8.75
CA HIS A 284 10.13 15.51 -10.17
C HIS A 284 11.56 15.04 -10.43
N VAL A 285 12.52 15.51 -9.61
CA VAL A 285 13.91 15.07 -9.71
C VAL A 285 14.03 13.59 -9.39
N MET A 286 13.40 13.15 -8.31
CA MET A 286 13.37 11.72 -7.92
C MET A 286 12.61 10.87 -8.94
N GLN A 287 11.47 11.37 -9.43
CA GLN A 287 10.69 10.73 -10.49
C GLN A 287 11.53 10.50 -11.76
N ALA A 288 12.30 11.51 -12.19
CA ALA A 288 13.20 11.38 -13.34
C ALA A 288 14.24 10.28 -13.14
N VAL A 289 14.80 10.17 -11.94
CA VAL A 289 15.74 9.09 -11.59
C VAL A 289 15.06 7.73 -11.68
N ILE A 290 13.90 7.56 -11.04
CA ILE A 290 13.15 6.30 -11.08
C ILE A 290 12.87 5.92 -12.54
N ASN A 291 12.36 6.86 -13.34
CA ASN A 291 12.04 6.65 -14.76
C ASN A 291 13.25 6.27 -15.61
N SER A 292 14.44 6.76 -15.29
CA SER A 292 15.69 6.41 -15.99
C SER A 292 16.14 4.97 -15.72
N LEU A 293 15.68 4.40 -14.62
CA LEU A 293 16.06 3.07 -14.13
C LEU A 293 15.00 1.98 -14.41
N ASN A 294 13.73 2.35 -14.63
CA ASN A 294 12.60 1.42 -14.72
C ASN A 294 12.71 0.37 -15.83
N SER A 295 13.49 0.63 -16.89
CA SER A 295 13.71 -0.32 -17.98
C SER A 295 14.81 -1.36 -17.68
N LYS A 296 15.45 -1.31 -16.52
CA LYS A 296 16.55 -2.19 -16.15
C LYS A 296 16.02 -3.48 -15.53
N GLU A 297 16.67 -4.61 -15.86
CA GLU A 297 16.30 -5.93 -15.31
C GLU A 297 16.36 -5.96 -13.78
N GLU A 298 17.36 -5.27 -13.20
CA GLU A 298 17.55 -5.12 -11.77
C GLU A 298 16.77 -3.96 -11.12
N PHE A 299 15.77 -3.40 -11.82
CA PHE A 299 14.99 -2.26 -11.33
C PHE A 299 14.40 -2.50 -9.93
N PHE A 300 13.95 -3.74 -9.64
CA PHE A 300 13.40 -4.06 -8.32
C PHE A 300 14.43 -3.91 -7.16
N ILE A 301 15.74 -4.07 -7.44
CA ILE A 301 16.80 -3.77 -6.48
C ILE A 301 17.03 -2.26 -6.40
N LEU A 302 17.12 -1.58 -7.55
CA LEU A 302 17.38 -0.15 -7.63
C LEU A 302 16.25 0.66 -7.00
N SER A 303 15.00 0.31 -7.27
CA SER A 303 13.82 0.93 -6.66
C SER A 303 13.78 0.72 -5.14
N SER A 304 14.12 -0.49 -4.66
CA SER A 304 14.26 -0.77 -3.23
C SER A 304 15.33 0.08 -2.54
N LEU A 305 16.46 0.34 -3.20
CA LEU A 305 17.51 1.23 -2.69
C LEU A 305 17.03 2.68 -2.59
N LEU A 306 16.37 3.18 -3.63
CA LEU A 306 15.78 4.52 -3.64
C LEU A 306 14.70 4.65 -2.56
N LEU A 307 13.83 3.66 -2.41
CA LEU A 307 12.79 3.63 -1.38
C LEU A 307 13.38 3.68 0.04
N ARG A 308 14.52 3.04 0.29
CA ARG A 308 15.23 3.09 1.58
C ARG A 308 15.77 4.50 1.92
N SER A 309 15.95 5.38 0.92
CA SER A 309 16.35 6.78 1.15
C SER A 309 15.18 7.66 1.57
N MET A 310 13.94 7.22 1.32
CA MET A 310 12.73 7.94 1.68
C MET A 310 12.48 7.91 3.19
N GLN A 311 11.81 8.93 3.68
CA GLN A 311 11.22 8.90 5.02
C GLN A 311 10.00 7.97 5.03
N LYS A 312 9.66 7.42 6.17
CA LYS A 312 8.41 6.68 6.32
C LYS A 312 7.25 7.65 6.52
N ALA A 313 6.13 7.39 5.85
CA ALA A 313 4.92 8.13 6.08
C ALA A 313 4.41 7.93 7.54
N TYR A 314 3.74 8.95 8.09
CA TYR A 314 3.21 8.94 9.45
C TYR A 314 1.97 9.82 9.57
N PHE A 315 1.18 9.59 10.60
CA PHE A 315 0.03 10.44 10.93
C PHE A 315 0.43 11.59 11.83
N SER A 316 -0.17 12.76 11.62
CA SER A 316 0.02 13.96 12.43
C SER A 316 -1.17 14.89 12.32
N THR A 317 -1.35 15.77 13.30
CA THR A 317 -2.31 16.90 13.21
C THR A 317 -1.74 18.08 12.45
N GLU A 318 -0.44 18.12 12.19
CA GLU A 318 0.20 19.11 11.34
C GLU A 318 0.28 18.62 9.90
N ASN A 319 -0.14 19.44 8.94
CA ASN A 319 0.05 19.14 7.53
C ASN A 319 1.49 19.48 7.10
N LYS A 320 2.22 18.48 6.59
CA LYS A 320 3.56 18.62 6.00
C LYS A 320 3.63 18.14 4.56
N GLY A 321 2.48 17.87 3.97
CA GLY A 321 2.39 17.33 2.62
C GLY A 321 2.78 15.86 2.49
N HIS A 322 2.72 15.37 1.27
CA HIS A 322 3.05 13.99 0.96
C HIS A 322 3.98 13.91 -0.26
N TYR A 323 5.29 13.89 0.00
CA TYR A 323 6.33 13.92 -1.03
C TYR A 323 6.15 12.83 -2.10
N GLY A 324 5.95 11.57 -1.70
CA GLY A 324 5.83 10.46 -2.65
C GLY A 324 4.60 10.55 -3.57
N LEU A 325 3.52 11.23 -3.15
CA LEU A 325 2.35 11.50 -3.96
C LEU A 325 2.39 12.88 -4.64
N ALA A 326 3.39 13.69 -4.34
CA ALA A 326 3.52 15.09 -4.78
C ALA A 326 2.28 15.94 -4.44
N LEU A 327 1.74 15.77 -3.22
CA LEU A 327 0.53 16.45 -2.73
C LEU A 327 0.85 17.40 -1.58
N ASN A 328 0.24 18.60 -1.60
CA ASN A 328 0.40 19.61 -0.55
C ASN A 328 -0.34 19.26 0.75
N ALA A 329 -1.42 18.52 0.67
CA ALA A 329 -2.16 17.98 1.79
C ALA A 329 -2.67 16.58 1.44
N TYR A 330 -2.54 15.65 2.37
CA TYR A 330 -3.02 14.30 2.17
C TYR A 330 -3.49 13.71 3.50
N SER A 331 -4.53 12.90 3.43
CA SER A 331 -5.06 12.17 4.57
C SER A 331 -5.41 10.75 4.15
N GLN A 332 -5.93 9.96 5.05
CA GLN A 332 -6.49 8.63 4.77
C GLN A 332 -7.84 8.53 5.47
N THR A 333 -8.91 8.40 4.69
CA THR A 333 -10.29 8.32 5.18
C THR A 333 -11.07 7.14 4.61
N THR A 334 -10.46 6.37 3.69
CA THR A 334 -11.17 5.41 2.84
C THR A 334 -11.24 4.00 3.40
N SER A 335 -10.75 3.74 4.63
CA SER A 335 -10.76 2.39 5.19
C SER A 335 -11.00 2.35 6.71
N PRO A 336 -12.14 2.86 7.23
CA PRO A 336 -12.42 2.96 8.67
C PRO A 336 -12.69 1.61 9.35
N ILE A 337 -13.01 0.56 8.60
CA ILE A 337 -13.17 -0.81 9.14
C ILE A 337 -11.82 -1.34 9.64
N ARG A 338 -10.71 -0.99 8.98
CA ARG A 338 -9.40 -1.59 9.20
C ARG A 338 -8.31 -0.61 9.63
N ARG A 339 -8.55 0.69 9.64
CA ARG A 339 -7.59 1.71 10.11
C ARG A 339 -8.25 2.68 11.10
N LEU A 340 -7.65 2.81 12.29
CA LEU A 340 -8.15 3.67 13.35
C LEU A 340 -8.25 5.13 12.93
N MET A 341 -7.24 5.64 12.19
CA MET A 341 -7.22 7.07 11.88
C MET A 341 -8.33 7.46 10.90
N ASP A 342 -8.72 6.57 10.01
CA ASP A 342 -9.87 6.74 9.13
C ASP A 342 -11.19 6.80 9.94
N LEU A 343 -11.33 5.92 10.94
CA LEU A 343 -12.46 5.97 11.88
C LEU A 343 -12.46 7.27 12.71
N ILE A 344 -11.31 7.76 13.15
CA ILE A 344 -11.17 9.04 13.84
C ILE A 344 -11.61 10.21 12.95
N ILE A 345 -11.24 10.16 11.67
CA ILE A 345 -11.67 11.17 10.70
C ILE A 345 -13.20 11.19 10.57
N GLU A 346 -13.85 10.03 10.53
CA GLU A 346 -15.32 9.98 10.54
C GLU A 346 -15.91 10.70 11.76
N TYR A 347 -15.36 10.51 12.98
CA TYR A 347 -15.83 11.25 14.16
C TYR A 347 -15.61 12.77 14.03
N ILE A 348 -14.52 13.20 13.41
CA ILE A 348 -14.29 14.62 13.15
C ILE A 348 -15.36 15.14 12.19
N LEU A 349 -15.62 14.44 11.09
CA LEU A 349 -16.61 14.81 10.10
C LEU A 349 -18.06 14.80 10.66
N ASP A 350 -18.39 13.83 11.50
CA ASP A 350 -19.69 13.74 12.18
C ASP A 350 -19.95 14.89 13.17
N ASN A 351 -18.89 15.56 13.62
CA ASN A 351 -18.96 16.65 14.58
C ASN A 351 -18.40 17.99 14.04
N ILE A 352 -18.27 18.11 12.73
CA ILE A 352 -17.62 19.26 12.10
C ILE A 352 -18.29 20.59 12.51
N ASP A 353 -19.60 20.64 12.59
CA ASP A 353 -20.35 21.83 13.00
C ASP A 353 -20.03 22.22 14.45
N LYS A 354 -19.91 21.23 15.35
CA LYS A 354 -19.58 21.45 16.78
C LYS A 354 -18.14 21.87 17.00
N ILE A 355 -17.24 21.44 16.08
CA ILE A 355 -15.85 21.88 16.07
C ILE A 355 -15.80 23.33 15.58
N TYR A 356 -16.53 23.62 14.51
CA TYR A 356 -16.54 24.95 13.89
C TYR A 356 -17.16 26.02 14.77
N ASP A 357 -18.26 25.72 15.50
CA ASP A 357 -18.93 26.64 16.42
C ASP A 357 -18.26 26.75 17.82
N GLY A 358 -17.17 25.97 18.03
CA GLY A 358 -16.42 25.97 19.29
C GLY A 358 -17.04 25.17 20.43
N THR A 359 -18.11 24.41 20.19
CA THR A 359 -18.68 23.47 21.17
C THR A 359 -17.69 22.38 21.55
N ILE A 360 -16.86 21.93 20.58
CA ILE A 360 -15.72 21.07 20.82
C ILE A 360 -14.46 21.93 20.85
N ASP A 361 -13.73 21.84 21.96
CA ASP A 361 -12.46 22.56 22.19
C ASP A 361 -11.35 21.99 21.29
N MET A 362 -10.88 22.80 20.33
CA MET A 362 -9.87 22.41 19.34
C MET A 362 -8.54 22.00 19.98
N GLU A 363 -8.08 22.69 21.04
CA GLU A 363 -6.81 22.36 21.70
C GLU A 363 -6.85 21.01 22.41
N LYS A 364 -8.00 20.67 23.01
CA LYS A 364 -8.20 19.35 23.61
C LYS A 364 -8.29 18.25 22.55
N LEU A 365 -8.98 18.54 21.45
CA LEU A 365 -9.06 17.63 20.30
C LEU A 365 -7.66 17.35 19.77
N LYS A 366 -6.88 18.37 19.48
CA LYS A 366 -5.49 18.27 19.00
C LYS A 366 -4.62 17.43 19.93
N THR A 367 -4.69 17.69 21.23
CA THR A 367 -3.92 16.91 22.22
C THR A 367 -4.27 15.43 22.19
N SER A 368 -5.55 15.09 22.07
CA SER A 368 -6.02 13.71 21.97
C SER A 368 -5.57 13.05 20.66
N LEU A 369 -5.68 13.78 19.54
CA LEU A 369 -5.30 13.28 18.21
C LEU A 369 -3.80 13.01 18.11
N ASN A 370 -2.93 13.85 18.69
CA ASN A 370 -1.48 13.65 18.62
C ASN A 370 -1.07 12.29 19.20
N GLY A 371 -1.58 11.92 20.36
CA GLY A 371 -1.28 10.62 20.96
C GLY A 371 -1.77 9.44 20.11
N LEU A 372 -2.94 9.58 19.46
CA LEU A 372 -3.47 8.54 18.57
C LEU A 372 -2.67 8.46 17.27
N CYS A 373 -2.25 9.58 16.69
CA CYS A 373 -1.40 9.64 15.50
C CYS A 373 -0.06 8.93 15.69
N GLU A 374 0.63 9.24 16.82
CA GLU A 374 1.89 8.58 17.17
C GLU A 374 1.72 7.08 17.34
N ARG A 375 0.68 6.67 18.09
CA ARG A 375 0.38 5.26 18.30
C ARG A 375 0.04 4.54 17.00
N ALA A 376 -0.83 5.11 16.15
CA ALA A 376 -1.22 4.52 14.88
C ALA A 376 0.00 4.34 13.95
N SER A 377 0.85 5.36 13.84
CA SER A 377 2.08 5.30 13.06
C SER A 377 3.08 4.25 13.57
N MET A 378 3.16 4.06 14.89
CA MET A 378 4.00 3.01 15.49
C MET A 378 3.44 1.61 15.23
N MET A 379 2.14 1.42 15.42
CA MET A 379 1.49 0.12 15.28
C MET A 379 1.41 -0.35 13.82
N GLU A 380 1.26 0.57 12.87
CA GLU A 380 1.35 0.28 11.44
C GLU A 380 2.72 -0.34 11.11
N ARG A 381 3.82 0.25 11.60
CA ARG A 381 5.17 -0.33 11.42
C ARG A 381 5.34 -1.70 12.08
N CYS A 382 4.63 -1.94 13.19
CA CYS A 382 4.61 -3.25 13.83
C CYS A 382 3.83 -4.29 12.99
N ALA A 383 2.72 -3.87 12.37
CA ALA A 383 1.94 -4.70 11.46
C ALA A 383 2.77 -5.07 10.21
N ASP A 384 3.37 -4.10 9.53
CA ASP A 384 4.26 -4.33 8.38
C ASP A 384 5.37 -5.32 8.70
N LYS A 385 5.98 -5.16 9.89
CA LYS A 385 7.02 -6.08 10.35
C LYS A 385 6.48 -7.48 10.61
N ALA A 386 5.28 -7.61 11.18
CA ALA A 386 4.67 -8.91 11.45
C ALA A 386 4.34 -9.64 10.14
N GLU A 387 3.79 -8.93 9.15
CA GLU A 387 3.53 -9.45 7.80
C GLU A 387 4.81 -9.89 7.11
N TYR A 388 5.85 -9.05 7.13
CA TYR A 388 7.16 -9.39 6.57
C TYR A 388 7.78 -10.64 7.21
N GLU A 389 7.72 -10.75 8.54
CA GLU A 389 8.24 -11.92 9.26
C GLU A 389 7.41 -13.20 9.02
N ALA A 390 6.09 -13.06 8.81
CA ALA A 390 5.24 -14.17 8.40
C ALA A 390 5.59 -14.64 6.98
N ASN A 391 5.75 -13.70 6.04
CA ASN A 391 6.12 -14.00 4.66
C ASN A 391 7.43 -14.79 4.58
N LYS A 392 8.42 -14.50 5.44
CA LYS A 392 9.67 -15.27 5.51
C LYS A 392 9.46 -16.76 5.81
N LEU A 393 8.49 -17.11 6.64
CA LEU A 393 8.20 -18.52 6.93
C LEU A 393 7.73 -19.25 5.67
N TYR A 394 6.84 -18.63 4.89
CA TYR A 394 6.36 -19.21 3.63
C TYR A 394 7.44 -19.27 2.56
N MET A 395 8.33 -18.27 2.49
CA MET A 395 9.52 -18.33 1.61
C MET A 395 10.42 -19.51 1.95
N ILE A 396 10.66 -19.74 3.27
CA ILE A 396 11.45 -20.90 3.72
C ILE A 396 10.77 -22.21 3.31
N ASP A 397 9.46 -22.34 3.51
CA ASP A 397 8.71 -23.53 3.16
C ASP A 397 8.69 -23.79 1.65
N TYR A 398 8.63 -22.74 0.85
CA TYR A 398 8.75 -22.81 -0.61
C TYR A 398 10.10 -23.38 -1.04
N VAL A 399 11.20 -22.85 -0.50
CA VAL A 399 12.56 -23.31 -0.83
C VAL A 399 12.81 -24.70 -0.31
N LEU A 400 12.33 -25.07 0.88
CA LEU A 400 12.47 -26.41 1.44
C LEU A 400 11.81 -27.50 0.57
N LYS A 401 10.78 -27.17 -0.19
CA LYS A 401 10.16 -28.07 -1.18
C LYS A 401 10.94 -28.15 -2.50
N ARG A 402 11.92 -27.26 -2.71
CA ARG A 402 12.67 -27.09 -3.97
C ARG A 402 14.19 -27.02 -3.73
N GLN A 403 14.70 -27.86 -2.82
CA GLN A 403 16.10 -27.80 -2.38
C GLN A 403 17.11 -28.05 -3.52
N ASP A 404 16.72 -28.81 -4.55
CA ASP A 404 17.55 -29.11 -5.71
C ASP A 404 17.41 -28.06 -6.83
N THR A 405 16.61 -27.00 -6.61
CA THR A 405 16.40 -25.95 -7.61
C THR A 405 17.51 -24.91 -7.53
N GLU A 406 18.03 -24.53 -8.69
CA GLU A 406 18.88 -23.36 -8.84
C GLU A 406 18.00 -22.11 -9.01
N PHE A 407 18.25 -21.08 -8.21
CA PHE A 407 17.54 -19.80 -8.29
C PHE A 407 18.42 -18.72 -8.92
N ASP A 408 17.87 -17.96 -9.84
CA ASP A 408 18.49 -16.70 -10.27
C ASP A 408 18.29 -15.64 -9.18
N GLY A 409 19.36 -14.99 -8.76
CA GLY A 409 19.28 -13.97 -7.72
C GLY A 409 20.20 -12.79 -7.91
N TYR A 410 20.05 -11.81 -7.06
CA TYR A 410 20.83 -10.58 -7.07
C TYR A 410 21.27 -10.24 -5.65
N ILE A 411 22.43 -9.61 -5.55
CA ILE A 411 22.91 -9.06 -4.27
C ILE A 411 22.06 -7.82 -3.95
N GLN A 412 21.35 -7.85 -2.83
CA GLN A 412 20.53 -6.73 -2.33
C GLN A 412 21.30 -5.85 -1.33
N GLU A 413 22.18 -6.46 -0.53
CA GLU A 413 22.97 -5.77 0.47
C GLU A 413 24.29 -6.53 0.73
N ILE A 414 25.36 -5.81 1.05
CA ILE A 414 26.63 -6.41 1.47
C ILE A 414 26.98 -5.88 2.85
N THR A 415 27.06 -6.79 3.81
CA THR A 415 27.51 -6.51 5.18
C THR A 415 28.98 -6.94 5.34
N PRO A 416 29.66 -6.63 6.43
CA PRO A 416 31.03 -7.11 6.65
C PRO A 416 31.19 -8.63 6.79
N ARG A 417 30.11 -9.40 6.88
CA ARG A 417 30.14 -10.86 7.16
C ARG A 417 29.42 -11.71 6.13
N TYR A 418 28.40 -11.19 5.48
CA TYR A 418 27.56 -11.91 4.53
C TYR A 418 26.90 -10.95 3.53
N MET A 419 26.42 -11.49 2.43
CA MET A 419 25.54 -10.81 1.49
C MET A 419 24.08 -11.16 1.80
N VAL A 420 23.17 -10.20 1.69
CA VAL A 420 21.75 -10.44 1.54
C VAL A 420 21.46 -10.56 0.05
N VAL A 421 20.83 -11.64 -0.34
CA VAL A 421 20.48 -11.93 -1.72
C VAL A 421 18.96 -12.01 -1.87
N LYS A 422 18.48 -11.65 -3.04
CA LYS A 422 17.06 -11.72 -3.39
C LYS A 422 16.92 -12.43 -4.73
N THR A 423 16.12 -13.50 -4.79
CA THR A 423 15.87 -14.23 -6.04
C THR A 423 14.92 -13.44 -6.95
N LYS A 424 14.77 -13.90 -8.20
CA LYS A 424 13.76 -13.35 -9.13
C LYS A 424 12.33 -13.51 -8.59
N GLU A 425 12.08 -14.57 -7.84
CA GLU A 425 10.81 -14.84 -7.16
C GLU A 425 10.62 -13.99 -5.88
N LEU A 426 11.48 -12.99 -5.66
CA LEU A 426 11.51 -12.10 -4.49
C LEU A 426 11.85 -12.78 -3.15
N ILE A 427 12.37 -14.01 -3.18
CA ILE A 427 12.78 -14.74 -1.97
C ILE A 427 14.08 -14.14 -1.44
N GLU A 428 14.10 -13.81 -0.14
CA GLU A 428 15.25 -13.23 0.52
C GLU A 428 16.02 -14.29 1.31
N GLY A 429 17.34 -14.26 1.20
CA GLY A 429 18.24 -15.13 1.97
C GLY A 429 19.62 -14.52 2.15
N ILE A 430 20.51 -15.25 2.80
CA ILE A 430 21.89 -14.80 3.02
C ILE A 430 22.90 -15.78 2.41
N VAL A 431 24.04 -15.22 2.00
CA VAL A 431 25.23 -15.97 1.55
C VAL A 431 26.42 -15.48 2.34
N TYR A 432 27.07 -16.37 3.09
CA TYR A 432 28.37 -16.05 3.69
C TYR A 432 29.45 -16.01 2.63
N PHE A 433 30.52 -15.26 2.85
CA PHE A 433 31.58 -15.12 1.85
C PHE A 433 32.30 -16.46 1.53
N ASP A 434 32.37 -17.33 2.54
CA ASP A 434 32.92 -18.70 2.36
C ASP A 434 31.98 -19.63 1.57
N ASP A 435 30.75 -19.22 1.32
CA ASP A 435 29.74 -19.97 0.57
C ASP A 435 29.66 -19.53 -0.90
N ILE A 436 30.61 -18.68 -1.35
CA ILE A 436 30.77 -18.32 -2.75
C ILE A 436 31.64 -19.38 -3.40
N LEU A 437 31.07 -20.19 -4.30
CA LEU A 437 31.69 -21.39 -4.84
C LEU A 437 32.84 -21.09 -5.81
N ASP A 438 32.87 -19.90 -6.39
CA ASP A 438 33.83 -19.51 -7.45
C ASP A 438 35.11 -18.85 -6.95
N GLY A 439 35.38 -18.88 -5.68
CA GLY A 439 36.66 -18.40 -5.12
C GLY A 439 36.47 -17.52 -3.87
N ASN A 440 37.62 -17.11 -3.33
CA ASN A 440 37.63 -16.29 -2.12
C ASN A 440 37.44 -14.83 -2.46
N TYR A 441 36.46 -14.21 -1.80
CA TYR A 441 36.14 -12.80 -1.91
C TYR A 441 36.41 -12.07 -0.58
N ALA A 442 37.04 -10.91 -0.66
CA ALA A 442 37.32 -10.06 0.48
C ALA A 442 36.40 -8.82 0.46
N TYR A 443 35.87 -8.45 1.62
CA TYR A 443 35.02 -7.27 1.77
C TYR A 443 35.86 -5.99 1.77
N ASN A 444 35.45 -5.02 0.96
CA ASN A 444 35.99 -3.66 0.98
C ASN A 444 35.01 -2.73 1.69
N PRO A 445 35.36 -2.23 2.90
CA PRO A 445 34.45 -1.40 3.70
C PRO A 445 34.22 0.00 3.11
N ASP A 446 35.17 0.55 2.38
CA ASP A 446 35.08 1.90 1.82
C ASP A 446 34.09 1.97 0.65
N CYS A 447 34.03 0.88 -0.11
CA CYS A 447 33.24 0.79 -1.33
C CYS A 447 32.02 -0.14 -1.20
N LYS A 448 31.88 -0.86 -0.09
CA LYS A 448 30.82 -1.83 0.16
C LYS A 448 30.64 -2.87 -0.96
N TRP A 449 31.75 -3.38 -1.48
CA TRP A 449 31.77 -4.49 -2.44
C TRP A 449 32.65 -5.65 -1.95
N LEU A 450 32.55 -6.77 -2.63
CA LEU A 450 33.47 -7.89 -2.47
C LEU A 450 34.42 -7.94 -3.66
N GLU A 451 35.70 -8.14 -3.44
CA GLU A 451 36.70 -8.32 -4.50
C GLU A 451 37.42 -9.66 -4.34
N ASN A 452 37.54 -10.41 -5.43
CA ASN A 452 38.39 -11.58 -5.49
C ASN A 452 39.85 -11.10 -5.69
N PRO A 453 40.77 -11.34 -4.73
CA PRO A 453 42.12 -10.81 -4.80
C PRO A 453 42.94 -11.32 -6.01
N SER A 454 42.60 -12.55 -6.47
CA SER A 454 43.36 -13.24 -7.56
C SER A 454 42.86 -12.77 -8.93
N THR A 455 41.56 -12.65 -9.12
CA THR A 455 40.97 -12.33 -10.44
C THR A 455 40.60 -10.84 -10.58
N ARG A 456 40.59 -10.07 -9.47
CA ARG A 456 40.10 -8.69 -9.40
C ARG A 456 38.63 -8.53 -9.76
N HIS A 457 37.90 -9.66 -9.85
CA HIS A 457 36.46 -9.63 -10.04
C HIS A 457 35.77 -9.05 -8.82
N ARG A 458 34.75 -8.20 -9.04
CA ARG A 458 33.99 -7.52 -7.99
C ARG A 458 32.54 -7.91 -8.00
N LEU A 459 32.02 -8.17 -6.81
CA LEU A 459 30.60 -8.35 -6.57
C LEU A 459 30.07 -7.11 -5.84
N MET A 460 29.03 -6.51 -6.38
CA MET A 460 28.37 -5.31 -5.88
C MET A 460 26.89 -5.57 -5.67
N ILE A 461 26.20 -4.65 -5.01
CA ILE A 461 24.74 -4.65 -5.01
C ILE A 461 24.24 -4.64 -6.47
N GLY A 462 23.24 -5.48 -6.77
CA GLY A 462 22.72 -5.70 -8.13
C GLY A 462 23.49 -6.76 -8.94
N SER A 463 24.64 -7.27 -8.48
CA SER A 463 25.34 -8.38 -9.17
C SER A 463 24.48 -9.64 -9.18
N LYS A 464 24.43 -10.29 -10.34
CA LYS A 464 23.67 -11.53 -10.58
C LYS A 464 24.41 -12.74 -10.05
N LEU A 465 23.70 -13.62 -9.40
CA LEU A 465 24.21 -14.86 -8.83
C LEU A 465 23.27 -16.02 -9.18
N LYS A 466 23.87 -17.21 -9.25
CA LYS A 466 23.13 -18.46 -9.16
C LYS A 466 23.16 -18.91 -7.69
N LEU A 467 22.00 -19.19 -7.15
CA LEU A 467 21.80 -19.49 -5.74
C LEU A 467 21.33 -20.94 -5.57
N HIS A 468 22.02 -21.69 -4.72
CA HIS A 468 21.69 -23.07 -4.38
C HIS A 468 21.34 -23.15 -2.91
N PHE A 469 20.27 -23.83 -2.57
CA PHE A 469 19.87 -24.02 -1.17
C PHE A 469 21.01 -24.64 -0.36
N LYS A 470 21.28 -24.08 0.80
CA LYS A 470 22.26 -24.60 1.76
C LYS A 470 21.64 -25.07 3.05
N GLU A 471 20.90 -24.18 3.72
CA GLU A 471 20.34 -24.42 5.04
C GLU A 471 19.15 -23.49 5.28
N ALA A 472 18.14 -23.96 6.01
CA ALA A 472 17.05 -23.14 6.50
C ALA A 472 16.79 -23.37 7.99
N ASN A 473 16.47 -22.30 8.71
CA ASN A 473 16.06 -22.36 10.10
C ASN A 473 14.76 -21.56 10.27
N ARG A 474 13.64 -22.27 10.47
CA ARG A 474 12.32 -21.64 10.64
C ARG A 474 12.20 -20.82 11.92
N GLU A 475 12.81 -21.28 13.01
CA GLU A 475 12.75 -20.56 14.29
C GLU A 475 13.39 -19.18 14.22
N TYR A 476 14.55 -19.10 13.56
CA TYR A 476 15.26 -17.84 13.34
C TYR A 476 14.88 -17.14 12.02
N ARG A 477 13.93 -17.70 11.26
CA ARG A 477 13.51 -17.19 9.94
C ARG A 477 14.69 -16.93 9.01
N LEU A 478 15.62 -17.85 9.01
CA LEU A 478 16.89 -17.75 8.29
C LEU A 478 16.93 -18.72 7.13
N LEU A 479 17.23 -18.20 5.93
CA LEU A 479 17.46 -18.94 4.71
C LEU A 479 18.88 -18.66 4.23
N LYS A 480 19.67 -19.73 4.00
CA LYS A 480 21.06 -19.63 3.51
C LYS A 480 21.21 -20.29 2.17
N PHE A 481 21.99 -19.66 1.33
CA PHE A 481 22.37 -20.17 0.01
C PHE A 481 23.87 -20.30 -0.13
N ASN A 482 24.31 -21.22 -0.99
CA ASN A 482 25.60 -21.14 -1.68
C ASN A 482 25.40 -20.30 -2.94
N ALA A 483 26.42 -19.58 -3.38
CA ALA A 483 26.33 -18.73 -4.56
C ALA A 483 27.42 -19.05 -5.59
N GLU A 484 27.01 -19.09 -6.85
CA GLU A 484 27.93 -19.11 -8.02
C GLU A 484 27.81 -17.76 -8.74
N VAL A 485 28.92 -17.22 -9.18
CA VAL A 485 28.96 -15.97 -9.94
C VAL A 485 28.58 -16.26 -11.40
N ASN A 486 27.63 -15.52 -11.93
CA ASN A 486 27.18 -15.69 -13.30
C ASN A 486 28.35 -15.41 -14.27
N THR A 487 28.72 -16.43 -15.09
CA THR A 487 29.88 -16.37 -16.00
C THR A 487 29.81 -15.27 -17.05
N LEU A 488 28.61 -14.84 -17.45
CA LEU A 488 28.42 -13.71 -18.37
C LEU A 488 28.85 -12.37 -17.76
N GLU A 489 28.70 -12.17 -16.46
CA GLU A 489 29.20 -10.98 -15.76
C GLU A 489 30.73 -10.98 -15.62
N ARG A 490 31.36 -12.16 -15.52
CA ARG A 490 32.83 -12.26 -15.52
C ARG A 490 33.43 -11.63 -16.77
N GLU A 491 32.84 -11.87 -17.95
CA GLU A 491 33.33 -11.34 -19.23
C GLU A 491 33.09 -9.86 -19.39
N MET A 492 31.95 -9.34 -18.93
CA MET A 492 31.64 -7.91 -19.00
C MET A 492 32.49 -7.06 -18.03
N THR A 493 32.81 -7.55 -16.84
CA THR A 493 33.67 -6.86 -15.88
C THR A 493 35.12 -6.80 -16.38
N LEU A 494 35.62 -7.87 -17.04
CA LEU A 494 36.96 -7.88 -17.65
C LEU A 494 37.09 -6.95 -18.86
N THR A 495 35.99 -6.65 -19.56
CA THR A 495 35.97 -5.69 -20.68
C THR A 495 35.86 -4.26 -20.21
N ARG A 496 35.17 -3.97 -19.10
CA ARG A 496 35.05 -2.61 -18.52
C ARG A 496 36.33 -2.13 -17.83
N THR A 497 37.20 -3.04 -17.38
CA THR A 497 38.52 -2.69 -16.80
C THR A 497 39.61 -2.48 -17.84
N LYS A 498 39.34 -2.71 -19.12
CA LYS A 498 40.29 -2.53 -20.23
C LYS A 498 40.06 -1.25 -21.06
N ASN A 499 39.00 -0.50 -20.77
CA ASN A 499 38.69 0.83 -21.32
C ASN A 499 38.67 1.88 -20.19
#